data_391cba4081aa74de15c4918f00f47032
#
_entry.id   391cba4081aa74de15c4918f00f47032
#
_cell.length_a   1.000
_cell.length_b   1.000
_cell.length_c   1.000
_cell.angle_alpha   90.00
_cell.angle_beta   90.00
_cell.angle_gamma   90.00
#
_symmetry.space_group_name_H-M   'P 1'
#
loop_
_entity.id
_entity.type
_entity.pdbx_description
1 polymer ?
#
loop_
_entity_poly.entity_id
_entity_poly.type
_entity_poly.pdbx_seq_one_letter_code
_entity_poly.pdbx_strand_id
1 'polypeptide(L)'
;MPPHSPTYKKINRRLGKALHRYNMICDGDRILVGLSGGKDSLTLMWFLNERLRRVRVTYELNAVYLDPGFEAGFAGRLERYCRDAGYRLRIEHTDFGVKAHSDENRENPCFLCAWKRRKRLFDIADELGCRKLALGHNKDDIIETVFMNMCYAGEISTMVPLQPLFEGRFTLIRPLAYVDEDLIRQFAAEQDFPEFINACPSAAVSKRRAVKELLFRLYSSNDKIKGNIFRSLSRVRPDYLLT
;
A
#
# COMPACT_ATOMS: atom_id res chain seq x y z
N MET A 1 10.58 20.95 -2.36
CA MET A 1 9.78 21.41 -3.52
C MET A 1 8.51 22.08 -3.04
N PRO A 2 8.02 23.12 -3.71
CA PRO A 2 6.77 23.74 -3.29
C PRO A 2 5.62 22.73 -3.40
N PRO A 3 4.70 22.66 -2.43
CA PRO A 3 3.60 21.70 -2.37
C PRO A 3 2.53 21.88 -3.46
N HIS A 4 2.87 22.57 -4.56
CA HIS A 4 1.92 23.00 -5.58
C HIS A 4 2.21 22.48 -6.99
N SER A 5 3.08 21.48 -7.15
CA SER A 5 3.31 20.85 -8.46
C SER A 5 1.99 20.27 -9.04
N PRO A 6 1.85 20.19 -10.37
CA PRO A 6 0.70 19.55 -11.00
C PRO A 6 0.48 18.11 -10.50
N THR A 7 1.57 17.36 -10.27
CA THR A 7 1.54 15.99 -9.76
C THR A 7 1.00 15.96 -8.35
N TYR A 8 1.53 16.81 -7.45
CA TYR A 8 1.02 16.97 -6.10
C TYR A 8 -0.49 17.25 -6.09
N LYS A 9 -0.95 18.24 -6.88
CA LYS A 9 -2.38 18.62 -6.93
C LYS A 9 -3.27 17.43 -7.36
N LYS A 10 -2.82 16.65 -8.36
CA LYS A 10 -3.55 15.46 -8.83
C LYS A 10 -3.64 14.38 -7.75
N ILE A 11 -2.51 14.06 -7.08
CA ILE A 11 -2.49 13.05 -6.02
C ILE A 11 -3.33 13.53 -4.84
N ASN A 12 -3.14 14.76 -4.35
CA ASN A 12 -3.87 15.31 -3.22
C ASN A 12 -5.40 15.27 -3.43
N ARG A 13 -5.86 15.61 -4.65
CA ARG A 13 -7.29 15.54 -4.99
C ARG A 13 -7.82 14.11 -4.95
N ARG A 14 -7.08 13.13 -5.49
CA ARG A 14 -7.50 11.73 -5.55
C ARG A 14 -7.46 11.07 -4.18
N LEU A 15 -6.40 11.31 -3.42
CA LEU A 15 -6.25 10.86 -2.04
C LEU A 15 -7.35 11.48 -1.17
N GLY A 16 -7.56 12.79 -1.26
CA GLY A 16 -8.64 13.48 -0.54
C GLY A 16 -10.02 12.90 -0.87
N LYS A 17 -10.29 12.58 -2.16
CA LYS A 17 -11.52 11.90 -2.56
C LYS A 17 -11.68 10.52 -1.90
N ALA A 18 -10.62 9.73 -1.80
CA ALA A 18 -10.68 8.42 -1.13
C ALA A 18 -10.93 8.58 0.37
N LEU A 19 -10.16 9.44 1.03
CA LEU A 19 -10.32 9.72 2.46
C LEU A 19 -11.74 10.15 2.81
N HIS A 20 -12.31 11.08 2.04
CA HIS A 20 -13.65 11.59 2.28
C HIS A 20 -14.75 10.57 1.95
N ARG A 21 -14.67 9.92 0.77
CA ARG A 21 -15.70 8.96 0.34
C ARG A 21 -15.89 7.79 1.31
N TYR A 22 -14.81 7.33 1.93
CA TYR A 22 -14.82 6.19 2.83
C TYR A 22 -14.68 6.58 4.31
N ASN A 23 -14.68 7.87 4.62
CA ASN A 23 -14.48 8.36 5.98
C ASN A 23 -13.30 7.69 6.69
N MET A 24 -12.14 7.63 5.96
CA MET A 24 -11.00 6.82 6.39
C MET A 24 -10.30 7.36 7.64
N ILE A 25 -10.33 8.68 7.83
CA ILE A 25 -9.65 9.36 8.95
C ILE A 25 -10.62 10.28 9.65
N CYS A 26 -10.76 10.09 10.94
CA CYS A 26 -11.58 10.91 11.85
C CYS A 26 -10.69 11.64 12.84
N ASP A 27 -11.28 12.62 13.52
CA ASP A 27 -10.60 13.37 14.58
C ASP A 27 -10.21 12.44 15.74
N GLY A 28 -8.99 12.61 16.24
CA GLY A 28 -8.43 11.78 17.32
C GLY A 28 -7.90 10.42 16.90
N ASP A 29 -7.90 10.07 15.59
CA ASP A 29 -7.37 8.78 15.14
C ASP A 29 -5.87 8.63 15.42
N ARG A 30 -5.49 7.41 15.81
CA ARG A 30 -4.09 6.96 15.85
C ARG A 30 -3.88 5.95 14.72
N ILE A 31 -3.00 6.30 13.79
CA ILE A 31 -2.80 5.57 12.54
C ILE A 31 -1.39 5.00 12.49
N LEU A 32 -1.29 3.69 12.27
CA LEU A 32 -0.03 3.03 11.95
C LEU A 32 0.14 2.98 10.43
N VAL A 33 1.24 3.52 9.91
CA VAL A 33 1.58 3.48 8.48
C VAL A 33 2.61 2.37 8.25
N GLY A 34 2.25 1.38 7.44
CA GLY A 34 3.19 0.34 7.02
C GLY A 34 4.15 0.89 5.95
N LEU A 35 5.39 1.13 6.31
CA LEU A 35 6.46 1.53 5.39
C LEU A 35 7.17 0.28 4.85
N SER A 36 7.26 0.17 3.52
CA SER A 36 8.03 -0.89 2.85
C SER A 36 9.36 -0.38 2.30
N GLY A 37 9.63 0.92 2.42
CA GLY A 37 10.72 1.61 1.71
C GLY A 37 10.41 1.91 0.25
N GLY A 38 9.36 1.36 -0.33
CA GLY A 38 8.97 1.66 -1.71
C GLY A 38 8.27 3.02 -1.86
N LYS A 39 8.35 3.59 -3.08
CA LYS A 39 7.77 4.89 -3.44
C LYS A 39 6.33 5.09 -2.99
N ASP A 40 5.50 4.05 -3.04
CA ASP A 40 4.07 4.12 -2.70
C ASP A 40 3.88 4.37 -1.19
N SER A 41 4.61 3.64 -0.36
CA SER A 41 4.55 3.78 1.10
C SER A 41 5.14 5.11 1.57
N LEU A 42 6.22 5.57 0.94
CA LEU A 42 6.81 6.89 1.22
C LEU A 42 5.87 8.02 0.79
N THR A 43 5.26 7.91 -0.40
CA THR A 43 4.22 8.85 -0.86
C THR A 43 3.04 8.92 0.10
N LEU A 44 2.55 7.76 0.57
CA LEU A 44 1.47 7.71 1.56
C LEU A 44 1.84 8.46 2.84
N MET A 45 3.01 8.14 3.41
CA MET A 45 3.48 8.78 4.64
C MET A 45 3.63 10.28 4.47
N TRP A 46 4.23 10.71 3.36
CA TRP A 46 4.42 12.11 3.04
C TRP A 46 3.08 12.87 2.97
N PHE A 47 2.10 12.35 2.22
CA PHE A 47 0.79 13.00 2.09
C PHE A 47 0.01 13.03 3.40
N LEU A 48 0.04 11.95 4.19
CA LEU A 48 -0.63 11.94 5.49
C LEU A 48 0.02 12.93 6.45
N ASN A 49 1.35 13.02 6.50
CA ASN A 49 2.06 13.95 7.36
C ASN A 49 1.85 15.43 6.92
N GLU A 50 1.87 15.69 5.61
CA GLU A 50 1.64 17.03 5.06
C GLU A 50 0.20 17.51 5.36
N ARG A 51 -0.77 16.61 5.29
CA ARG A 51 -2.17 16.94 5.59
C ARG A 51 -2.40 17.36 7.04
N LEU A 52 -1.68 16.81 8.01
CA LEU A 52 -1.76 17.25 9.42
C LEU A 52 -1.62 18.77 9.61
N ARG A 53 -0.87 19.43 8.71
CA ARG A 53 -0.63 20.88 8.76
C ARG A 53 -1.72 21.71 8.10
N ARG A 54 -2.65 21.08 7.34
CA ARG A 54 -3.62 21.79 6.48
C ARG A 54 -5.07 21.49 6.74
N VAL A 55 -5.36 20.33 7.30
CA VAL A 55 -6.75 19.92 7.58
C VAL A 55 -7.11 20.18 9.05
N ARG A 56 -8.40 20.39 9.31
CA ARG A 56 -8.90 20.61 10.67
C ARG A 56 -8.98 19.32 11.50
N VAL A 57 -8.92 18.16 10.83
CA VAL A 57 -8.95 16.85 11.49
C VAL A 57 -7.59 16.57 12.10
N THR A 58 -7.52 16.34 13.39
CA THR A 58 -6.30 15.96 14.11
C THR A 58 -6.18 14.45 14.17
N TYR A 59 -4.99 13.91 13.94
CA TYR A 59 -4.67 12.48 14.08
C TYR A 59 -3.19 12.29 14.36
N GLU A 60 -2.83 11.16 14.95
CA GLU A 60 -1.43 10.79 15.17
C GLU A 60 -0.96 9.81 14.11
N LEU A 61 0.29 9.99 13.63
CA LEU A 61 0.94 9.08 12.71
C LEU A 61 2.12 8.38 13.39
N ASN A 62 2.11 7.06 13.35
CA ASN A 62 3.23 6.20 13.65
C ASN A 62 3.56 5.40 12.40
N ALA A 63 4.84 5.23 12.09
CA ALA A 63 5.28 4.41 10.98
C ALA A 63 5.97 3.15 11.48
N VAL A 64 5.85 2.05 10.75
CA VAL A 64 6.56 0.81 11.03
C VAL A 64 7.17 0.23 9.76
N TYR A 65 8.41 -0.18 9.86
CA TYR A 65 9.08 -1.03 8.88
C TYR A 65 9.33 -2.41 9.49
N LEU A 66 8.83 -3.44 8.82
CA LEU A 66 9.14 -4.83 9.14
C LEU A 66 10.30 -5.28 8.27
N ASP A 67 11.48 -5.37 8.84
CA ASP A 67 12.66 -5.91 8.18
C ASP A 67 12.48 -7.42 7.98
N PRO A 68 12.52 -7.91 6.73
CA PRO A 68 12.30 -9.34 6.46
C PRO A 68 13.46 -10.25 6.86
N GLY A 69 14.60 -9.69 7.29
CA GLY A 69 15.75 -10.42 7.78
C GLY A 69 16.79 -10.83 6.72
N PHE A 70 16.73 -10.27 5.50
CA PHE A 70 17.77 -10.51 4.50
C PHE A 70 19.03 -9.65 4.78
N GLU A 71 20.23 -10.22 4.56
CA GLU A 71 21.52 -9.57 4.88
C GLU A 71 21.70 -8.19 4.22
N ALA A 72 21.23 -8.00 2.99
CA ALA A 72 21.31 -6.73 2.27
C ALA A 72 20.19 -5.74 2.65
N GLY A 73 19.78 -5.70 3.93
CA GLY A 73 18.71 -4.82 4.40
C GLY A 73 19.06 -3.33 4.32
N PHE A 74 18.02 -2.51 4.26
CA PHE A 74 18.16 -1.04 4.19
C PHE A 74 17.58 -0.32 5.42
N ALA A 75 17.29 -1.05 6.50
CA ALA A 75 16.64 -0.53 7.71
C ALA A 75 17.28 0.76 8.23
N GLY A 76 18.60 0.79 8.42
CA GLY A 76 19.31 1.96 8.92
C GLY A 76 19.30 3.18 7.97
N ARG A 77 19.20 2.94 6.64
CA ARG A 77 19.03 4.04 5.67
C ARG A 77 17.62 4.61 5.73
N LEU A 78 16.61 3.76 5.87
CA LEU A 78 15.22 4.16 6.01
C LEU A 78 15.01 4.91 7.33
N GLU A 79 15.64 4.46 8.42
CA GLU A 79 15.57 5.14 9.71
C GLU A 79 16.13 6.56 9.64
N ARG A 80 17.31 6.74 9.02
CA ARG A 80 17.89 8.08 8.81
C ARG A 80 16.95 8.97 8.01
N TYR A 81 16.44 8.48 6.88
CA TYR A 81 15.48 9.23 6.07
C TYR A 81 14.25 9.65 6.88
N CYS A 82 13.64 8.74 7.62
CA CYS A 82 12.45 9.05 8.42
C CYS A 82 12.75 10.06 9.54
N ARG A 83 13.89 9.94 10.21
CA ARG A 83 14.32 10.90 11.23
C ARG A 83 14.51 12.29 10.64
N ASP A 84 15.18 12.41 9.50
CA ASP A 84 15.43 13.69 8.82
C ASP A 84 14.13 14.32 8.31
N ALA A 85 13.15 13.50 7.91
CA ALA A 85 11.80 13.94 7.53
C ALA A 85 10.86 14.19 8.72
N GLY A 86 11.28 13.92 9.95
CA GLY A 86 10.48 14.09 11.16
C GLY A 86 9.38 13.04 11.34
N TYR A 87 9.54 11.85 10.76
CA TYR A 87 8.59 10.74 10.90
C TYR A 87 8.97 9.85 12.10
N ARG A 88 7.97 9.49 12.92
CA ARG A 88 8.14 8.53 14.01
C ARG A 88 8.14 7.12 13.42
N LEU A 89 9.32 6.55 13.20
CA LEU A 89 9.50 5.20 12.67
C LEU A 89 9.89 4.21 13.77
N ARG A 90 9.17 3.08 13.82
CA ARG A 90 9.60 1.87 14.50
C ARG A 90 10.15 0.88 13.48
N ILE A 91 11.34 0.37 13.71
CA ILE A 91 11.90 -0.75 12.96
C ILE A 91 11.71 -2.02 13.78
N GLU A 92 11.13 -3.02 13.14
CA GLU A 92 10.95 -4.35 13.71
C GLU A 92 11.78 -5.34 12.90
N HIS A 93 12.88 -5.82 13.48
CA HIS A 93 13.71 -6.84 12.86
C HIS A 93 13.04 -8.20 12.98
N THR A 94 12.83 -8.86 11.84
CA THR A 94 12.20 -10.17 11.77
C THR A 94 13.01 -11.12 10.90
N ASP A 95 12.69 -12.40 10.95
CA ASP A 95 13.24 -13.44 10.08
C ASP A 95 12.20 -13.95 9.05
N PHE A 96 11.09 -13.21 8.88
CA PHE A 96 9.94 -13.69 8.11
C PHE A 96 10.26 -13.97 6.64
N GLY A 97 11.12 -13.15 6.04
CA GLY A 97 11.58 -13.35 4.66
C GLY A 97 12.48 -14.57 4.55
N VAL A 98 13.47 -14.69 5.44
CA VAL A 98 14.41 -15.82 5.45
C VAL A 98 13.67 -17.12 5.71
N LYS A 99 12.84 -17.21 6.74
CA LYS A 99 12.03 -18.41 7.04
C LYS A 99 11.07 -18.77 5.91
N ALA A 100 10.49 -17.79 5.23
CA ALA A 100 9.60 -18.07 4.11
C ALA A 100 10.33 -18.67 2.90
N HIS A 101 11.65 -18.47 2.78
CA HIS A 101 12.48 -19.00 1.69
C HIS A 101 13.38 -20.16 2.14
N SER A 102 13.22 -20.65 3.36
CA SER A 102 13.96 -21.80 3.84
C SER A 102 13.38 -23.12 3.32
N ASP A 103 14.20 -24.17 3.30
CA ASP A 103 13.80 -25.53 2.88
C ASP A 103 12.72 -26.14 3.81
N GLU A 104 12.53 -25.60 5.01
CA GLU A 104 11.47 -26.02 5.93
C GLU A 104 10.08 -25.56 5.48
N ASN A 105 10.01 -24.49 4.67
CA ASN A 105 8.75 -23.97 4.19
C ASN A 105 8.25 -24.76 2.98
N ARG A 106 7.09 -25.41 3.13
CA ARG A 106 6.42 -26.16 2.04
C ARG A 106 5.30 -25.35 1.36
N GLU A 107 5.07 -24.13 1.81
CA GLU A 107 4.05 -23.23 1.25
C GLU A 107 4.68 -22.25 0.24
N ASN A 108 3.81 -21.47 -0.42
CA ASN A 108 4.30 -20.37 -1.25
C ASN A 108 5.02 -19.32 -0.37
N PRO A 109 6.31 -19.02 -0.62
CA PRO A 109 7.10 -18.12 0.22
C PRO A 109 6.46 -16.72 0.37
N CYS A 110 5.90 -16.18 -0.72
CA CYS A 110 5.26 -14.87 -0.70
C CYS A 110 4.00 -14.86 0.18
N PHE A 111 3.23 -15.95 0.18
CA PHE A 111 2.03 -16.09 1.00
C PHE A 111 2.41 -16.12 2.49
N LEU A 112 3.34 -16.99 2.89
CA LEU A 112 3.77 -17.14 4.27
C LEU A 112 4.39 -15.84 4.82
N CYS A 113 5.27 -15.20 4.05
CA CYS A 113 5.89 -13.93 4.43
C CYS A 113 4.82 -12.82 4.59
N ALA A 114 3.89 -12.70 3.63
CA ALA A 114 2.84 -11.70 3.69
C ALA A 114 1.89 -11.93 4.88
N TRP A 115 1.56 -13.19 5.20
CA TRP A 115 0.73 -13.57 6.34
C TRP A 115 1.39 -13.19 7.68
N LYS A 116 2.66 -13.56 7.88
CA LYS A 116 3.43 -13.23 9.09
C LYS A 116 3.57 -11.72 9.26
N ARG A 117 3.90 -11.00 8.19
CA ARG A 117 4.02 -9.54 8.22
C ARG A 117 2.69 -8.87 8.57
N ARG A 118 1.59 -9.33 7.99
CA ARG A 118 0.26 -8.77 8.28
C ARG A 118 -0.11 -8.98 9.74
N LYS A 119 0.08 -10.19 10.28
CA LYS A 119 -0.17 -10.48 11.70
C LYS A 119 0.64 -9.52 12.58
N ARG A 120 1.95 -9.42 12.36
CA ARG A 120 2.84 -8.57 13.18
C ARG A 120 2.48 -7.08 13.09
N LEU A 121 2.03 -6.60 11.93
CA LEU A 121 1.54 -5.23 11.79
C LEU A 121 0.35 -4.93 12.70
N PHE A 122 -0.59 -5.87 12.87
CA PHE A 122 -1.71 -5.69 13.78
C PHE A 122 -1.29 -5.79 15.24
N ASP A 123 -0.35 -6.67 15.59
CA ASP A 123 0.20 -6.74 16.93
C ASP A 123 0.85 -5.40 17.31
N ILE A 124 1.67 -4.83 16.42
CA ILE A 124 2.29 -3.51 16.64
C ILE A 124 1.25 -2.38 16.69
N ALA A 125 0.20 -2.45 15.87
CA ALA A 125 -0.88 -1.48 15.92
C ALA A 125 -1.56 -1.49 17.29
N ASP A 126 -1.80 -2.66 17.86
CA ASP A 126 -2.37 -2.82 19.19
C ASP A 126 -1.41 -2.29 20.28
N GLU A 127 -0.13 -2.67 20.24
CA GLU A 127 0.91 -2.19 21.16
C GLU A 127 0.98 -0.65 21.18
N LEU A 128 0.81 0.01 20.04
CA LEU A 128 0.85 1.46 19.90
C LEU A 128 -0.53 2.13 20.09
N GLY A 129 -1.58 1.38 20.37
CA GLY A 129 -2.95 1.88 20.49
C GLY A 129 -3.51 2.45 19.18
N CYS A 130 -2.98 2.02 18.02
CA CYS A 130 -3.45 2.42 16.71
C CYS A 130 -4.61 1.52 16.27
N ARG A 131 -5.78 2.10 16.02
CA ARG A 131 -6.95 1.36 15.52
C ARG A 131 -7.01 1.33 13.99
N LYS A 132 -6.19 2.13 13.31
CA LYS A 132 -6.11 2.19 11.86
C LYS A 132 -4.71 1.82 11.36
N LEU A 133 -4.68 0.94 10.35
CA LEU A 133 -3.46 0.56 9.63
C LEU A 133 -3.55 1.11 8.20
N ALA A 134 -2.66 2.02 7.83
CA ALA A 134 -2.61 2.61 6.50
C ALA A 134 -1.54 1.92 5.64
N LEU A 135 -1.93 1.45 4.47
CA LEU A 135 -1.04 0.82 3.49
C LEU A 135 -1.02 1.57 2.17
N GLY A 136 0.16 1.63 1.54
CA GLY A 136 0.42 2.37 0.31
C GLY A 136 -0.13 1.74 -0.98
N HIS A 137 -1.12 0.84 -0.89
CA HIS A 137 -1.73 0.26 -2.08
C HIS A 137 -2.45 1.33 -2.91
N ASN A 138 -2.14 1.36 -4.19
CA ASN A 138 -2.63 2.33 -5.15
C ASN A 138 -3.71 1.73 -6.08
N LYS A 139 -4.17 2.51 -7.06
CA LYS A 139 -5.21 2.08 -8.00
C LYS A 139 -4.77 0.91 -8.88
N ASP A 140 -3.50 0.88 -9.27
CA ASP A 140 -2.93 -0.20 -10.10
C ASP A 140 -2.89 -1.50 -9.32
N ASP A 141 -2.49 -1.48 -8.05
CA ASP A 141 -2.52 -2.65 -7.16
C ASP A 141 -3.92 -3.26 -7.03
N ILE A 142 -4.95 -2.41 -6.94
CA ILE A 142 -6.35 -2.84 -6.86
C ILE A 142 -6.75 -3.57 -8.15
N ILE A 143 -6.41 -3.01 -9.32
CA ILE A 143 -6.70 -3.62 -10.61
C ILE A 143 -5.91 -4.93 -10.78
N GLU A 144 -4.61 -4.92 -10.49
CA GLU A 144 -3.77 -6.13 -10.54
C GLU A 144 -4.37 -7.24 -9.66
N THR A 145 -4.85 -6.90 -8.46
CA THR A 145 -5.45 -7.88 -7.55
C THR A 145 -6.73 -8.48 -8.10
N VAL A 146 -7.57 -7.72 -8.78
CA VAL A 146 -8.75 -8.29 -9.48
C VAL A 146 -8.32 -9.35 -10.49
N PHE A 147 -7.37 -9.03 -11.36
CA PHE A 147 -6.88 -9.97 -12.37
C PHE A 147 -6.18 -11.18 -11.74
N MET A 148 -5.43 -10.97 -10.66
CA MET A 148 -4.84 -12.07 -9.89
C MET A 148 -5.91 -13.01 -9.35
N ASN A 149 -6.96 -12.47 -8.73
CA ASN A 149 -8.03 -13.28 -8.15
C ASN A 149 -8.84 -14.00 -9.23
N MET A 150 -9.19 -13.31 -10.31
CA MET A 150 -9.89 -13.93 -11.46
C MET A 150 -9.08 -15.06 -12.09
N CYS A 151 -7.79 -14.84 -12.37
CA CYS A 151 -6.96 -15.81 -13.11
C CYS A 151 -6.43 -16.96 -12.24
N TYR A 152 -6.24 -16.77 -10.94
CA TYR A 152 -5.54 -17.73 -10.10
C TYR A 152 -6.33 -18.21 -8.88
N ALA A 153 -7.42 -17.53 -8.50
CA ALA A 153 -8.29 -17.94 -7.41
C ALA A 153 -9.73 -18.25 -7.87
N GLY A 154 -10.10 -17.89 -9.11
CA GLY A 154 -11.45 -18.08 -9.62
C GLY A 154 -12.50 -17.16 -8.96
N GLU A 155 -12.06 -16.00 -8.45
CA GLU A 155 -12.91 -15.05 -7.72
C GLU A 155 -12.90 -13.67 -8.36
N ILE A 156 -14.06 -13.00 -8.38
CA ILE A 156 -14.19 -11.59 -8.72
C ILE A 156 -14.12 -10.77 -7.42
N SER A 157 -12.91 -10.55 -6.93
CA SER A 157 -12.67 -9.79 -5.70
C SER A 157 -11.40 -8.96 -5.79
N THR A 158 -11.25 -7.97 -4.89
CA THR A 158 -10.07 -7.12 -4.82
C THR A 158 -9.86 -6.51 -3.44
N MET A 159 -8.79 -5.72 -3.30
CA MET A 159 -8.54 -4.91 -2.11
C MET A 159 -9.51 -3.74 -2.05
N VAL A 160 -10.33 -3.66 -0.99
CA VAL A 160 -11.22 -2.51 -0.77
C VAL A 160 -10.47 -1.34 -0.13
N PRO A 161 -10.84 -0.08 -0.40
CA PRO A 161 -10.17 1.10 0.15
C PRO A 161 -10.23 1.21 1.67
N LEU A 162 -11.31 0.75 2.28
CA LEU A 162 -11.50 0.67 3.73
C LEU A 162 -12.02 -0.73 4.08
N GLN A 163 -11.36 -1.39 5.02
CA GLN A 163 -11.66 -2.77 5.40
C GLN A 163 -11.65 -2.91 6.92
N PRO A 164 -12.82 -3.01 7.57
CA PRO A 164 -12.90 -3.41 8.97
C PRO A 164 -12.40 -4.85 9.15
N LEU A 165 -11.68 -5.11 10.23
CA LEU A 165 -11.11 -6.42 10.56
C LEU A 165 -11.32 -6.70 12.04
N PHE A 166 -11.36 -7.99 12.40
CA PHE A 166 -11.51 -8.44 13.78
C PHE A 166 -12.71 -7.77 14.46
N GLU A 167 -13.90 -7.92 13.85
CA GLU A 167 -15.16 -7.36 14.34
C GLU A 167 -15.13 -5.83 14.55
N GLY A 168 -14.33 -5.13 13.72
CA GLY A 168 -14.18 -3.68 13.79
C GLY A 168 -13.11 -3.18 14.76
N ARG A 169 -12.38 -4.08 15.45
CA ARG A 169 -11.26 -3.70 16.34
C ARG A 169 -10.18 -2.92 15.62
N PHE A 170 -9.91 -3.28 14.36
CA PHE A 170 -8.97 -2.58 13.47
C PHE A 170 -9.63 -2.22 12.16
N THR A 171 -9.16 -1.17 11.52
CA THR A 171 -9.55 -0.79 10.17
C THR A 171 -8.31 -0.63 9.31
N LEU A 172 -8.23 -1.42 8.24
CA LEU A 172 -7.22 -1.25 7.21
C LEU A 172 -7.69 -0.20 6.21
N ILE A 173 -6.87 0.84 5.97
CA ILE A 173 -7.17 1.92 5.04
C ILE A 173 -6.13 2.00 3.92
N ARG A 174 -6.58 2.36 2.70
CA ARG A 174 -5.75 2.52 1.51
C ARG A 174 -6.00 3.88 0.87
N PRO A 175 -5.43 4.96 1.44
CA PRO A 175 -5.70 6.32 0.96
C PRO A 175 -5.30 6.57 -0.50
N LEU A 176 -4.33 5.81 -1.03
CA LEU A 176 -3.88 5.90 -2.42
C LEU A 176 -4.75 5.10 -3.41
N ALA A 177 -5.85 4.48 -2.97
CA ALA A 177 -6.72 3.61 -3.79
C ALA A 177 -7.21 4.24 -5.12
N TYR A 178 -7.24 5.55 -5.22
CA TYR A 178 -7.64 6.29 -6.44
C TYR A 178 -6.47 6.92 -7.20
N VAL A 179 -5.25 6.74 -6.72
CA VAL A 179 -4.03 7.33 -7.31
C VAL A 179 -3.40 6.33 -8.25
N ASP A 180 -3.10 6.75 -9.48
CA ASP A 180 -2.39 5.92 -10.45
C ASP A 180 -0.91 5.80 -10.08
N GLU A 181 -0.28 4.65 -10.31
CA GLU A 181 1.13 4.38 -10.00
C GLU A 181 2.08 5.36 -10.70
N ASP A 182 1.77 5.78 -11.93
CA ASP A 182 2.61 6.72 -12.67
C ASP A 182 2.69 8.09 -12.01
N LEU A 183 1.60 8.57 -11.39
CA LEU A 183 1.62 9.81 -10.61
C LEU A 183 2.48 9.67 -9.36
N ILE A 184 2.44 8.51 -8.71
CA ILE A 184 3.28 8.23 -7.53
C ILE A 184 4.76 8.20 -7.93
N ARG A 185 5.09 7.58 -9.08
CA ARG A 185 6.46 7.54 -9.61
C ARG A 185 6.98 8.94 -9.92
N GLN A 186 6.17 9.77 -10.58
CA GLN A 186 6.51 11.17 -10.86
C GLN A 186 6.72 11.96 -9.56
N PHE A 187 5.84 11.79 -8.59
CA PHE A 187 5.94 12.48 -7.32
C PHE A 187 7.16 12.03 -6.51
N ALA A 188 7.48 10.74 -6.51
CA ALA A 188 8.66 10.21 -5.84
C ALA A 188 9.95 10.82 -6.43
N ALA A 189 10.01 10.99 -7.76
CA ALA A 189 11.11 11.67 -8.41
C ALA A 189 11.16 13.18 -8.09
N GLU A 190 10.00 13.87 -8.05
CA GLU A 190 9.91 15.29 -7.66
C GLU A 190 10.35 15.53 -6.21
N GLN A 191 10.23 14.54 -5.33
CA GLN A 191 10.60 14.63 -3.90
C GLN A 191 11.96 14.00 -3.59
N ASP A 192 12.69 13.53 -4.60
CA ASP A 192 13.96 12.82 -4.44
C ASP A 192 13.89 11.70 -3.39
N PHE A 193 12.80 10.91 -3.43
CA PHE A 193 12.67 9.79 -2.49
C PHE A 193 13.79 8.79 -2.68
N PRO A 194 14.40 8.32 -1.58
CA PRO A 194 15.47 7.33 -1.67
C PRO A 194 14.94 6.00 -2.23
N GLU A 195 15.73 5.39 -3.09
CA GLU A 195 15.44 4.04 -3.58
C GLU A 195 16.01 3.00 -2.61
N PHE A 196 15.13 2.12 -2.15
CA PHE A 196 15.47 0.99 -1.31
C PHE A 196 15.25 -0.30 -2.10
N ILE A 197 16.33 -1.03 -2.31
CA ILE A 197 16.29 -2.29 -3.06
C ILE A 197 15.78 -3.40 -2.14
N ASN A 198 14.72 -4.08 -2.59
CA ASN A 198 14.19 -5.24 -1.90
C ASN A 198 15.06 -6.46 -2.21
N ALA A 199 15.74 -7.00 -1.20
CA ALA A 199 16.61 -8.18 -1.31
C ALA A 199 15.84 -9.52 -1.40
N CYS A 200 14.50 -9.52 -1.48
CA CYS A 200 13.70 -10.73 -1.54
C CYS A 200 13.95 -11.51 -2.84
N PRO A 201 14.35 -12.79 -2.78
CA PRO A 201 14.63 -13.61 -3.96
C PRO A 201 13.42 -13.77 -4.90
N SER A 202 12.20 -13.79 -4.34
CA SER A 202 10.96 -13.93 -5.12
C SER A 202 10.45 -12.62 -5.75
N ALA A 203 11.14 -11.49 -5.54
CA ALA A 203 10.68 -10.19 -6.06
C ALA A 203 10.60 -10.14 -7.59
N ALA A 204 11.51 -10.85 -8.28
CA ALA A 204 11.63 -10.84 -9.73
C ALA A 204 10.67 -11.83 -10.45
N VAL A 205 10.21 -12.87 -9.76
CA VAL A 205 9.40 -13.95 -10.36
C VAL A 205 8.07 -14.06 -9.62
N SER A 206 7.04 -13.38 -10.11
CA SER A 206 5.73 -13.47 -9.48
C SER A 206 4.60 -13.47 -10.51
N LYS A 207 3.51 -14.20 -10.20
CA LYS A 207 2.25 -14.18 -10.99
C LYS A 207 1.75 -12.74 -11.21
N ARG A 208 2.00 -11.84 -10.25
CA ARG A 208 1.66 -10.42 -10.36
C ARG A 208 2.38 -9.74 -11.51
N ARG A 209 3.63 -10.11 -11.79
CA ARG A 209 4.38 -9.56 -12.94
C ARG A 209 3.72 -9.92 -14.27
N ALA A 210 3.31 -11.16 -14.45
CA ALA A 210 2.57 -11.57 -15.66
C ALA A 210 1.27 -10.80 -15.85
N VAL A 211 0.51 -10.60 -14.77
CA VAL A 211 -0.70 -9.77 -14.79
C VAL A 211 -0.37 -8.31 -15.15
N LYS A 212 0.69 -7.75 -14.58
CA LYS A 212 1.13 -6.38 -14.87
C LYS A 212 1.51 -6.19 -16.34
N GLU A 213 2.19 -7.16 -16.94
CA GLU A 213 2.55 -7.17 -18.37
C GLU A 213 1.30 -7.27 -19.26
N LEU A 214 0.32 -8.12 -18.91
CA LEU A 214 -0.97 -8.20 -19.59
C LEU A 214 -1.72 -6.87 -19.56
N LEU A 215 -1.83 -6.27 -18.39
CA LEU A 215 -2.51 -4.99 -18.20
C LEU A 215 -1.81 -3.86 -18.96
N PHE A 216 -0.48 -3.85 -18.99
CA PHE A 216 0.29 -2.87 -19.77
C PHE A 216 -0.06 -2.94 -21.27
N ARG A 217 -0.15 -4.14 -21.84
CA ARG A 217 -0.58 -4.32 -23.24
C ARG A 217 -2.00 -3.81 -23.48
N LEU A 218 -2.92 -4.08 -22.56
CA LEU A 218 -4.30 -3.58 -22.66
C LEU A 218 -4.35 -2.04 -22.61
N TYR A 219 -3.60 -1.44 -21.68
CA TYR A 219 -3.57 0.03 -21.55
C TYR A 219 -2.95 0.72 -22.76
N SER A 220 -1.94 0.08 -23.40
CA SER A 220 -1.32 0.60 -24.62
C SER A 220 -2.25 0.65 -25.80
N SER A 221 -3.33 -0.16 -25.83
CA SER A 221 -4.30 -0.17 -26.90
C SER A 221 -5.36 0.94 -26.76
N ASN A 222 -5.66 1.38 -25.55
CA ASN A 222 -6.64 2.45 -25.27
C ASN A 222 -6.49 2.97 -23.85
N ASP A 223 -6.27 4.26 -23.71
CA ASP A 223 -6.07 4.98 -22.43
C ASP A 223 -7.30 4.93 -21.49
N LYS A 224 -8.51 4.66 -22.00
CA LYS A 224 -9.73 4.54 -21.21
C LYS A 224 -9.85 3.20 -20.48
N ILE A 225 -9.14 2.16 -20.91
CA ILE A 225 -9.28 0.78 -20.39
C ILE A 225 -9.02 0.73 -18.89
N LYS A 226 -7.92 1.30 -18.42
CA LYS A 226 -7.59 1.35 -16.98
C LYS A 226 -8.71 1.97 -16.14
N GLY A 227 -9.27 3.08 -16.63
CA GLY A 227 -10.39 3.77 -15.99
C GLY A 227 -11.67 2.94 -16.00
N ASN A 228 -11.93 2.21 -17.08
CA ASN A 228 -13.11 1.36 -17.21
C ASN A 228 -13.03 0.14 -16.30
N ILE A 229 -11.90 -0.55 -16.26
CA ILE A 229 -11.67 -1.68 -15.32
C ILE A 229 -11.88 -1.23 -13.87
N PHE A 230 -11.25 -0.12 -13.47
CA PHE A 230 -11.42 0.36 -12.11
C PHE A 230 -12.87 0.75 -11.78
N ARG A 231 -13.60 1.32 -12.72
CA ARG A 231 -14.99 1.72 -12.55
C ARG A 231 -15.94 0.52 -12.49
N SER A 232 -15.65 -0.56 -13.23
CA SER A 232 -16.48 -1.76 -13.23
C SER A 232 -16.56 -2.41 -11.85
N LEU A 233 -15.54 -2.26 -11.00
CA LEU A 233 -15.52 -2.80 -9.62
C LEU A 233 -16.63 -2.24 -8.72
N SER A 234 -17.20 -1.07 -9.09
CA SER A 234 -18.33 -0.47 -8.38
C SER A 234 -19.63 -0.52 -9.19
N ARG A 235 -19.66 -1.23 -10.32
CA ARG A 235 -20.80 -1.31 -11.25
C ARG A 235 -21.04 -2.74 -11.69
N VAL A 236 -21.13 -3.63 -10.71
CA VAL A 236 -21.47 -5.04 -10.95
C VAL A 236 -22.95 -5.16 -11.26
N ARG A 237 -23.31 -5.99 -12.24
CA ARG A 237 -24.68 -6.37 -12.56
C ARG A 237 -24.89 -7.85 -12.18
N PRO A 238 -25.38 -8.13 -10.98
CA PRO A 238 -25.51 -9.52 -10.49
C PRO A 238 -26.33 -10.41 -11.40
N ASP A 239 -27.40 -9.86 -11.99
CA ASP A 239 -28.31 -10.59 -12.91
C ASP A 239 -27.63 -11.10 -14.19
N TYR A 240 -26.41 -10.66 -14.48
CA TYR A 240 -25.61 -11.08 -15.64
C TYR A 240 -24.37 -11.90 -15.23
N LEU A 241 -24.32 -12.35 -13.99
CA LEU A 241 -23.27 -13.26 -13.51
C LEU A 241 -23.85 -14.67 -13.36
N LEU A 242 -22.97 -15.67 -13.55
CA LEU A 242 -23.32 -17.06 -13.23
C LEU A 242 -23.38 -17.20 -11.70
N THR A 243 -24.56 -17.46 -11.14
CA THR A 243 -24.81 -17.68 -9.70
C THR A 243 -25.17 -19.12 -9.46
#